data_ff54ecf7d39f82b860c210be9139019c
#
_entry.id   ff54ecf7d39f82b860c210be9139019c
#
_cell.length_a   1.000
_cell.length_b   1.000
_cell.length_c   1.000
_cell.angle_alpha   90.00
_cell.angle_beta   90.00
_cell.angle_gamma   90.00
#
_symmetry.space_group_name_H-M   'P 1'
#
loop_
_entity.id
_entity.type
_entity.pdbx_description
1 polymer ?
#
loop_
_entity_poly.entity_id
_entity_poly.type
_entity_poly.pdbx_seq_one_letter_code
_entity_poly.pdbx_strand_id
1 'polypeptide(L)' 'MRIIGIDPGLRNTGWGIIEFKNNRLIHIDNGRISPPSISSVGERLLFLENKLSVIVKKYNPNLSAIEQIFVG' A
#
# COMPACT_ATOMS: atom_id res chain seq x y z
N MET A 1 2.78 -12.06 -12.72
CA MET A 1 2.12 -11.99 -11.42
C MET A 1 2.32 -10.60 -10.84
N ARG A 2 1.24 -9.97 -10.46
CA ARG A 2 1.27 -8.60 -9.94
C ARG A 2 1.18 -8.59 -8.42
N ILE A 3 2.04 -7.82 -7.78
CA ILE A 3 2.17 -7.79 -6.33
C ILE A 3 2.02 -6.37 -5.85
N ILE A 4 1.20 -6.16 -4.81
CA ILE A 4 1.18 -4.89 -4.07
C ILE A 4 1.98 -5.06 -2.79
N GLY A 5 2.95 -4.16 -2.57
CA GLY A 5 3.68 -4.05 -1.32
C GLY A 5 3.13 -2.89 -0.51
N ILE A 6 2.94 -3.08 0.78
CA ILE A 6 2.42 -2.06 1.67
C ILE A 6 3.39 -1.90 2.84
N ASP A 7 3.82 -0.66 3.07
CA ASP A 7 4.68 -0.27 4.19
C ASP A 7 3.88 0.66 5.10
N PRO A 8 3.20 0.11 6.12
CA PRO A 8 2.35 0.92 6.99
C PRO A 8 3.19 1.79 7.93
N GLY A 9 2.78 3.03 8.08
CA GLY A 9 3.39 3.99 9.00
C GLY A 9 2.32 4.72 9.80
N LEU A 10 2.75 5.34 10.89
CA LEU A 10 1.84 6.06 11.79
C LEU A 10 1.15 7.25 11.12
N ARG A 11 1.85 7.94 10.23
CA ARG A 11 1.32 9.13 9.55
C ARG A 11 1.13 8.91 8.06
N ASN A 12 1.95 8.03 7.48
CA ASN A 12 1.94 7.77 6.05
C ASN A 12 2.04 6.28 5.83
N THR A 13 1.32 5.78 4.84
CA THR A 13 1.45 4.41 4.38
C THR A 13 2.01 4.43 2.96
N GLY A 14 3.16 3.81 2.76
CA GLY A 14 3.74 3.62 1.45
C GLY A 14 3.16 2.41 0.76
N TRP A 15 3.06 2.46 -0.56
CA TRP A 15 2.64 1.31 -1.36
C TRP A 15 3.42 1.27 -2.66
N GLY A 16 3.55 0.07 -3.19
CA GLY A 16 4.18 -0.13 -4.49
C GLY A 16 3.53 -1.29 -5.23
N ILE A 17 3.48 -1.17 -6.54
CA ILE A 17 2.99 -2.21 -7.43
C ILE A 17 4.15 -2.69 -8.27
N ILE A 18 4.40 -3.99 -8.25
CA ILE A 18 5.40 -4.63 -9.08
C ILE A 18 4.79 -5.77 -9.87
N GLU A 19 5.37 -6.03 -11.03
CA GLU A 19 5.03 -7.17 -11.86
C GLU A 19 6.21 -8.13 -11.89
N PHE A 20 5.97 -9.39 -11.55
CA PHE A 20 6.96 -10.45 -11.73
C PHE A 20 6.66 -11.21 -13.02
N LYS A 21 7.56 -11.10 -13.97
CA LYS A 21 7.39 -11.71 -15.28
C LYS A 21 8.75 -12.06 -15.89
N ASN A 22 8.88 -13.28 -16.41
CA ASN A 22 10.12 -13.75 -17.05
C ASN A 22 11.35 -13.62 -16.13
N ASN A 23 11.20 -13.98 -14.85
CA ASN A 23 12.24 -13.87 -13.82
C ASN A 23 12.71 -12.42 -13.57
N ARG A 24 11.88 -11.45 -13.89
CA ARG A 24 12.17 -10.03 -13.67
C ARG A 24 11.12 -9.39 -12.79
N LEU A 25 11.56 -8.49 -11.93
CA LEU A 25 10.69 -7.60 -11.18
C LEU A 25 10.62 -6.27 -11.93
N ILE A 26 9.41 -5.88 -12.31
CA ILE A 26 9.18 -4.63 -13.04
C ILE A 26 8.36 -3.72 -12.14
N HIS A 27 8.89 -2.53 -11.87
CA HIS A 27 8.17 -1.50 -11.13
C HIS A 27 7.06 -0.93 -12.01
N ILE A 28 5.83 -0.97 -11.50
CA ILE A 28 4.66 -0.43 -12.20
C ILE A 28 4.31 0.97 -11.66
N ASP A 29 4.14 1.08 -10.33
CA ASP A 29 3.75 2.33 -9.71
C ASP A 29 4.07 2.29 -8.22
N ASN A 30 4.08 3.45 -7.59
CA ASN A 30 4.20 3.56 -6.14
C ASN A 30 3.60 4.88 -5.68
N GLY A 31 3.35 4.98 -4.40
CA GLY A 31 2.79 6.19 -3.83
C GLY A 31 2.75 6.15 -2.33
N ARG A 32 2.11 7.15 -1.78
CA ARG A 32 1.96 7.34 -0.35
C ARG A 32 0.54 7.77 -0.03
N ILE A 33 -0.01 7.19 1.03
CA ILE A 33 -1.32 7.58 1.55
C ILE A 33 -1.10 8.32 2.86
N SER A 34 -1.55 9.56 2.94
CA SER A 34 -1.35 10.43 4.09
C SER A 34 -2.70 10.97 4.57
N PRO A 35 -3.31 10.35 5.59
CA PRO A 35 -4.54 10.87 6.15
C PRO A 35 -4.34 12.27 6.75
N PRO A 36 -5.42 13.08 6.87
CA PRO A 36 -5.32 14.37 7.54
C PRO A 36 -4.79 14.23 8.96
N SER A 37 -3.88 15.11 9.37
CA SER A 37 -3.17 15.02 10.65
C SER A 37 -4.07 15.16 11.88
N ILE A 38 -5.22 15.81 11.73
CA ILE A 38 -6.18 16.03 12.82
C ILE A 38 -7.25 14.94 12.92
N SER A 39 -7.11 13.89 12.12
CA SER A 39 -8.08 12.79 12.10
C SER A 39 -7.93 11.89 13.33
N SER A 40 -9.04 11.33 13.80
CA SER A 40 -9.02 10.25 14.77
C SER A 40 -8.41 8.97 14.16
N VAL A 41 -8.06 8.00 15.01
CA VAL A 41 -7.53 6.70 14.53
C VAL A 41 -8.54 6.02 13.60
N GLY A 42 -9.83 6.02 13.99
CA GLY A 42 -10.86 5.43 13.14
C GLY A 42 -11.01 6.10 11.79
N GLU A 43 -10.94 7.42 11.76
CA GLU A 43 -10.99 8.19 10.51
C GLU A 43 -9.78 7.92 9.63
N ARG A 44 -8.59 7.78 10.21
CA ARG A 44 -7.38 7.44 9.48
C ARG A 44 -7.45 6.05 8.86
N LEU A 45 -7.96 5.08 9.62
CA LEU A 45 -8.12 3.72 9.13
C LEU A 45 -9.11 3.66 7.96
N LEU A 46 -10.21 4.38 8.07
CA LEU A 46 -11.19 4.45 6.99
C LEU A 46 -10.61 5.13 5.75
N PHE A 47 -9.86 6.21 5.93
CA PHE A 47 -9.18 6.90 4.85
C PHE A 47 -8.22 5.96 4.12
N LEU A 48 -7.39 5.23 4.89
CA LEU A 48 -6.44 4.27 4.36
C LEU A 48 -7.16 3.15 3.57
N GLU A 49 -8.21 2.57 4.16
CA GLU A 49 -9.00 1.51 3.51
C GLU A 49 -9.57 1.99 2.18
N ASN A 50 -10.16 3.18 2.14
CA ASN A 50 -10.74 3.73 0.93
C ASN A 50 -9.69 3.95 -0.17
N LYS A 51 -8.53 4.49 0.19
CA LYS A 51 -7.44 4.73 -0.77
C LYS A 51 -6.83 3.42 -1.28
N LEU A 52 -6.60 2.46 -0.40
CA LEU A 52 -6.08 1.15 -0.81
C LEU A 52 -7.08 0.42 -1.71
N SER A 53 -8.37 0.53 -1.44
CA SER A 53 -9.40 -0.06 -2.27
C SER A 53 -9.34 0.45 -3.71
N VAL A 54 -9.13 1.76 -3.89
CA VAL A 54 -8.98 2.36 -5.22
C VAL A 54 -7.76 1.79 -5.94
N ILE A 55 -6.63 1.69 -5.24
CA ILE A 55 -5.38 1.17 -5.79
C ILE A 55 -5.53 -0.29 -6.19
N VAL A 56 -6.11 -1.11 -5.32
CA VAL A 56 -6.33 -2.54 -5.57
C VAL A 56 -7.23 -2.74 -6.79
N LYS A 57 -8.29 -1.96 -6.92
CA LYS A 57 -9.19 -2.04 -8.08
C LYS A 57 -8.49 -1.64 -9.37
N LYS A 58 -7.64 -0.62 -9.31
CA LYS A 58 -6.93 -0.12 -10.48
C LYS A 58 -5.89 -1.12 -11.00
N TYR A 59 -5.10 -1.70 -10.11
CA TYR A 59 -3.97 -2.56 -10.50
C TYR A 59 -4.27 -4.05 -10.40
N ASN A 60 -5.31 -4.42 -9.69
CA ASN A 60 -5.78 -5.80 -9.54
C ASN A 60 -4.64 -6.79 -9.21
N PRO A 61 -3.91 -6.59 -8.10
CA PRO A 61 -2.77 -7.46 -7.77
C PRO A 61 -3.22 -8.87 -7.40
N ASN A 62 -2.36 -9.85 -7.69
CA ASN A 62 -2.59 -11.26 -7.34
C ASN A 62 -2.19 -11.55 -5.89
N LEU A 63 -1.16 -10.86 -5.39
CA LEU A 63 -0.62 -11.06 -4.05
C LEU A 63 -0.42 -9.71 -3.35
N SER A 64 -0.47 -9.75 -2.03
CA SER A 64 -0.11 -8.61 -1.19
C SER A 64 1.01 -8.99 -0.23
N ALA A 65 1.92 -8.06 0.00
CA ALA A 65 2.99 -8.19 0.98
C ALA A 65 2.96 -6.97 1.89
N ILE A 66 2.96 -7.21 3.20
CA ILE A 66 2.95 -6.15 4.21
C ILE A 66 4.25 -6.24 4.98
N GLU A 67 5.01 -5.15 4.98
CA GLU A 67 6.23 -5.07 5.75
C GLU A 67 5.90 -4.72 7.19
N GLN A 68 6.35 -5.57 8.12
CA GLN A 68 6.21 -5.30 9.54
C GLN A 68 7.51 -4.72 10.07
N ILE A 69 7.43 -3.52 10.62
CA ILE A 69 8.56 -2.94 11.33
C ILE A 69 8.36 -3.24 12.81
N PHE A 70 9.23 -4.08 13.36
CA PHE A 70 9.27 -4.28 14.79
C PHE A 70 10.09 -3.17 15.42
N VAL A 71 9.41 -2.30 16.16
CA VAL A 71 10.08 -1.35 17.03
C VAL A 71 10.18 -2.02 18.38
N GLY A 72 11.35 -2.54 18.66
CA GLY A 72 11.63 -3.16 19.96
C GLY A 72 11.81 -2.12 21.06
#